data_723d3f548e843caa1034c2a71a2dda79
#
_entry.id   723d3f548e843caa1034c2a71a2dda79
#
_cell.length_a   1.000
_cell.length_b   1.000
_cell.length_c   1.000
_cell.angle_alpha   90.00
_cell.angle_beta   90.00
_cell.angle_gamma   90.00
#
_symmetry.space_group_name_H-M   'P 1'
#
loop_
_entity.id
_entity.type
_entity.pdbx_description
1 polymer ?
#
loop_
_entity_poly.entity_id
_entity_poly.type
_entity_poly.pdbx_seq_one_letter_code
_entity_poly.pdbx_strand_id
1 'polypeptide(L)'
;YRRCSYYIFHQNQQMEDLEQAYVLDKESLEDEFNELSLQYEGYKFNIGNDSLLNLLSTEQAKVQRLQEELRTVKATNTKEIARLKKELQTLRKIMRNYVVQIDSLNRANEQLKVEKNEAVKKYKQASSTATTLKKEKEKLTERVTLASRLDATGINVTPVNGRGKKAKVIKKM
;
A
#
# COMPACT_ATOMS: atom_id res chain seq x y z
N TYR A 1 61.08 45.48 -3.78
CA TYR A 1 59.68 45.96 -3.58
C TYR A 1 58.67 45.31 -4.54
N ARG A 2 58.94 45.16 -5.84
CA ARG A 2 58.00 44.58 -6.81
C ARG A 2 57.68 43.08 -6.57
N ARG A 3 58.63 42.27 -6.10
CA ARG A 3 58.40 40.86 -5.82
C ARG A 3 57.52 40.61 -4.59
N CYS A 4 57.68 41.43 -3.55
CA CYS A 4 56.81 41.30 -2.34
C CYS A 4 55.35 41.70 -2.63
N SER A 5 55.18 42.77 -3.42
CA SER A 5 53.82 43.20 -3.83
C SER A 5 53.09 42.16 -4.65
N TYR A 6 53.78 41.51 -5.57
CA TYR A 6 53.21 40.39 -6.36
C TYR A 6 52.83 39.18 -5.50
N TYR A 7 53.68 38.85 -4.55
CA TYR A 7 53.46 37.72 -3.64
C TYR A 7 52.22 37.97 -2.73
N ILE A 8 52.10 39.18 -2.18
CA ILE A 8 50.96 39.57 -1.35
C ILE A 8 49.66 39.59 -2.18
N PHE A 9 49.71 40.14 -3.39
CA PHE A 9 48.57 40.14 -4.28
C PHE A 9 48.10 38.71 -4.65
N HIS A 10 49.03 37.82 -4.92
CA HIS A 10 48.72 36.43 -5.26
C HIS A 10 48.15 35.65 -4.06
N GLN A 11 48.68 35.88 -2.84
CA GLN A 11 48.10 35.32 -1.63
C GLN A 11 46.69 35.82 -1.33
N ASN A 12 46.42 37.11 -1.49
CA ASN A 12 45.10 37.66 -1.31
C ASN A 12 44.09 37.06 -2.31
N GLN A 13 44.48 36.89 -3.56
CA GLN A 13 43.62 36.27 -4.58
C GLN A 13 43.34 34.80 -4.25
N GLN A 14 44.32 34.05 -3.77
CA GLN A 14 44.10 32.67 -3.33
C GLN A 14 43.15 32.59 -2.11
N MET A 15 43.22 33.53 -1.18
CA MET A 15 42.31 33.59 -0.04
C MET A 15 40.90 33.93 -0.44
N GLU A 16 40.73 34.88 -1.37
CA GLU A 16 39.39 35.23 -1.90
C GLU A 16 38.78 34.03 -2.67
N ASP A 17 39.54 33.33 -3.49
CA ASP A 17 39.10 32.14 -4.20
C ASP A 17 38.69 31.03 -3.23
N LEU A 18 39.41 30.84 -2.14
CA LEU A 18 39.10 29.87 -1.11
C LEU A 18 37.82 30.24 -0.33
N GLU A 19 37.63 31.50 0.01
CA GLU A 19 36.42 31.98 0.67
C GLU A 19 35.20 31.80 -0.23
N GLN A 20 35.32 32.09 -1.53
CA GLN A 20 34.26 31.84 -2.50
C GLN A 20 33.93 30.37 -2.60
N ALA A 21 34.93 29.50 -2.58
CA ALA A 21 34.70 28.06 -2.60
C ALA A 21 33.93 27.56 -1.35
N TYR A 22 34.23 28.12 -0.18
CA TYR A 22 33.49 27.82 1.05
C TYR A 22 32.04 28.31 0.99
N VAL A 23 31.80 29.51 0.47
CA VAL A 23 30.46 30.05 0.29
C VAL A 23 29.63 29.18 -0.67
N LEU A 24 30.19 28.78 -1.80
CA LEU A 24 29.55 27.88 -2.77
C LEU A 24 29.25 26.51 -2.16
N ASP A 25 30.15 25.96 -1.35
CA ASP A 25 29.93 24.69 -0.67
C ASP A 25 28.78 24.78 0.36
N LYS A 26 28.70 25.87 1.10
CA LYS A 26 27.57 26.16 2.00
C LYS A 26 26.24 26.31 1.26
N GLU A 27 26.21 27.08 0.18
CA GLU A 27 25.01 27.26 -0.66
C GLU A 27 24.53 25.95 -1.26
N SER A 28 25.47 25.13 -1.76
CA SER A 28 25.16 23.79 -2.28
C SER A 28 24.54 22.91 -1.20
N LEU A 29 25.03 22.97 0.02
CA LEU A 29 24.48 22.24 1.15
C LEU A 29 23.09 22.73 1.56
N GLU A 30 22.86 24.05 1.53
CA GLU A 30 21.52 24.63 1.75
C GLU A 30 20.51 24.14 0.71
N ASP A 31 20.88 24.07 -0.56
CA ASP A 31 20.05 23.57 -1.65
C ASP A 31 19.74 22.07 -1.45
N GLU A 32 20.70 21.28 -1.01
CA GLU A 32 20.51 19.86 -0.70
C GLU A 32 19.55 19.67 0.47
N PHE A 33 19.61 20.50 1.51
CA PHE A 33 18.66 20.47 2.62
C PHE A 33 17.24 20.87 2.18
N ASN A 34 17.12 21.89 1.33
CA ASN A 34 15.84 22.30 0.75
C ASN A 34 15.21 21.17 -0.07
N GLU A 35 15.99 20.55 -0.93
CA GLU A 35 15.55 19.41 -1.75
C GLU A 35 15.08 18.24 -0.88
N LEU A 36 15.85 17.90 0.14
CA LEU A 36 15.49 16.84 1.08
C LEU A 36 14.19 17.15 1.82
N SER A 37 14.00 18.38 2.28
CA SER A 37 12.76 18.82 2.92
C SER A 37 11.55 18.70 2.01
N LEU A 38 11.68 19.08 0.73
CA LEU A 38 10.63 18.93 -0.28
C LEU A 38 10.31 17.46 -0.57
N GLN A 39 11.32 16.60 -0.60
CA GLN A 39 11.12 15.16 -0.77
C GLN A 39 10.36 14.55 0.41
N TYR A 40 10.69 14.91 1.65
CA TYR A 40 9.93 14.48 2.83
C TYR A 40 8.46 14.93 2.76
N GLU A 41 8.22 16.15 2.32
CA GLU A 41 6.86 16.67 2.18
C GLU A 41 6.07 15.93 1.08
N GLY A 42 6.70 15.66 -0.05
CA GLY A 42 6.11 14.88 -1.14
C GLY A 42 5.71 13.47 -0.71
N TYR A 43 6.50 12.81 0.10
CA TYR A 43 6.18 11.46 0.61
C TYR A 43 5.05 11.46 1.63
N LYS A 44 4.85 12.54 2.40
CA LYS A 44 3.73 12.66 3.33
C LYS A 44 2.36 12.53 2.66
N PHE A 45 2.21 13.02 1.45
CA PHE A 45 0.95 12.95 0.70
C PHE A 45 0.57 11.53 0.26
N ASN A 46 1.54 10.65 0.14
CA ASN A 46 1.33 9.28 -0.35
C ASN A 46 1.12 8.25 0.76
N ILE A 47 1.10 8.68 2.01
CA ILE A 47 1.03 7.77 3.16
C ILE A 47 -0.37 7.77 3.75
N GLY A 48 -1.01 6.60 3.75
CA GLY A 48 -2.27 6.36 4.44
C GLY A 48 -2.11 5.86 5.89
N ASN A 49 -0.89 5.83 6.44
CA ASN A 49 -0.60 5.32 7.78
C ASN A 49 -0.15 6.46 8.70
N ASP A 50 -0.94 6.76 9.73
CA ASP A 50 -0.67 7.85 10.68
C ASP A 50 0.66 7.68 11.45
N SER A 51 1.06 6.45 11.74
CA SER A 51 2.32 6.16 12.43
C SER A 51 3.53 6.54 11.58
N LEU A 52 3.55 6.18 10.30
CA LEU A 52 4.60 6.57 9.36
C LEU A 52 4.59 8.06 9.08
N LEU A 53 3.41 8.67 9.02
CA LEU A 53 3.26 10.12 8.86
C LEU A 53 3.90 10.88 10.02
N ASN A 54 3.69 10.43 11.25
CA ASN A 54 4.30 11.03 12.44
C ASN A 54 5.82 10.89 12.43
N LEU A 55 6.35 9.73 12.05
CA LEU A 55 7.79 9.51 11.92
C LEU A 55 8.42 10.41 10.87
N LEU A 56 7.80 10.54 9.70
CA LEU A 56 8.26 11.45 8.64
C LEU A 56 8.19 12.91 9.06
N SER A 57 7.15 13.31 9.79
CA SER A 57 7.03 14.67 10.33
C SER A 57 8.15 14.98 11.34
N THR A 58 8.51 14.02 12.18
CA THR A 58 9.63 14.15 13.12
C THR A 58 10.96 14.30 12.41
N GLU A 59 11.20 13.50 11.38
CA GLU A 59 12.43 13.60 10.57
C GLU A 59 12.49 14.89 9.77
N GLN A 60 11.37 15.36 9.23
CA GLN A 60 11.29 16.65 8.55
C GLN A 60 11.58 17.81 9.50
N ALA A 61 11.12 17.75 10.74
CA ALA A 61 11.46 18.76 11.76
C ALA A 61 12.96 18.79 12.05
N LYS A 62 13.64 17.64 12.05
CA LYS A 62 15.10 17.57 12.16
C LYS A 62 15.79 18.24 10.97
N VAL A 63 15.33 17.99 9.75
CA VAL A 63 15.84 18.65 8.54
C VAL A 63 15.72 20.15 8.64
N GLN A 64 14.58 20.66 9.04
CA GLN A 64 14.35 22.11 9.20
C GLN A 64 15.26 22.71 10.27
N ARG A 65 15.42 22.04 11.40
CA ARG A 65 16.33 22.50 12.47
C ARG A 65 17.78 22.58 11.99
N LEU A 66 18.24 21.56 11.28
CA LEU A 66 19.61 21.55 10.73
C LEU A 66 19.79 22.60 9.64
N GLN A 67 18.76 22.87 8.85
CA GLN A 67 18.75 23.93 7.86
C GLN A 67 18.89 25.32 8.50
N GLU A 68 18.20 25.57 9.59
CA GLU A 68 18.34 26.83 10.36
C GLU A 68 19.70 26.92 11.00
N GLU A 69 20.22 25.85 11.56
CA GLU A 69 21.58 25.78 12.09
C GLU A 69 22.62 26.11 11.01
N LEU A 70 22.45 25.56 9.80
CA LEU A 70 23.33 25.85 8.67
C LEU A 70 23.34 27.34 8.30
N ARG A 71 22.20 28.01 8.37
CA ARG A 71 22.12 29.45 8.10
C ARG A 71 22.94 30.29 9.08
N THR A 72 23.09 29.86 10.32
CA THR A 72 23.84 30.55 11.35
C THR A 72 25.36 30.27 11.30
N VAL A 73 25.76 29.17 10.67
CA VAL A 73 27.14 28.74 10.55
C VAL A 73 27.86 29.57 9.49
N LYS A 74 29.05 30.08 9.82
CA LYS A 74 29.91 30.76 8.85
C LYS A 74 30.44 29.76 7.81
N ALA A 75 30.51 30.17 6.56
CA ALA A 75 31.01 29.36 5.46
C ALA A 75 32.45 28.87 5.68
N THR A 76 33.26 29.64 6.41
CA THR A 76 34.65 29.29 6.76
C THR A 76 34.76 28.24 7.86
N ASN A 77 33.69 27.92 8.57
CA ASN A 77 33.69 26.87 9.59
C ASN A 77 33.51 25.48 8.97
N THR A 78 34.58 24.98 8.36
CA THR A 78 34.60 23.71 7.63
C THR A 78 34.21 22.52 8.48
N LYS A 79 34.53 22.56 9.78
CA LYS A 79 34.21 21.48 10.73
C LYS A 79 32.70 21.32 10.93
N GLU A 80 32.00 22.43 11.13
CA GLU A 80 30.54 22.43 11.28
C GLU A 80 29.82 22.09 9.96
N ILE A 81 30.31 22.61 8.85
CA ILE A 81 29.82 22.24 7.52
C ILE A 81 29.97 20.75 7.26
N ALA A 82 31.12 20.16 7.60
CA ALA A 82 31.33 18.71 7.45
C ALA A 82 30.40 17.89 8.37
N ARG A 83 30.14 18.36 9.58
CA ARG A 83 29.16 17.73 10.49
C ARG A 83 27.77 17.74 9.90
N LEU A 84 27.31 18.88 9.41
CA LEU A 84 26.00 19.03 8.79
C LEU A 84 25.86 18.19 7.52
N LYS A 85 26.91 18.05 6.71
CA LYS A 85 26.92 17.13 5.57
C LYS A 85 26.71 15.68 6.00
N LYS A 86 27.38 15.25 7.07
CA LYS A 86 27.18 13.89 7.62
C LYS A 86 25.74 13.67 8.08
N GLU A 87 25.17 14.64 8.78
CA GLU A 87 23.78 14.56 9.24
C GLU A 87 22.81 14.53 8.08
N LEU A 88 23.04 15.30 7.02
CA LEU A 88 22.26 15.24 5.78
C LEU A 88 22.28 13.85 5.16
N GLN A 89 23.46 13.24 5.07
CA GLN A 89 23.57 11.88 4.52
C GLN A 89 22.83 10.84 5.37
N THR A 90 22.88 11.00 6.70
CA THR A 90 22.12 10.15 7.63
C THR A 90 20.61 10.29 7.41
N LEU A 91 20.12 11.52 7.29
CA LEU A 91 18.72 11.80 7.01
C LEU A 91 18.27 11.28 5.64
N ARG A 92 19.11 11.33 4.63
CA ARG A 92 18.86 10.71 3.33
C ARG A 92 18.73 9.20 3.41
N LYS A 93 19.58 8.54 4.20
CA LYS A 93 19.49 7.09 4.43
C LYS A 93 18.19 6.73 5.14
N ILE A 94 17.81 7.48 6.16
CA ILE A 94 16.55 7.31 6.88
C ILE A 94 15.37 7.46 5.91
N MET A 95 15.38 8.49 5.09
CA MET A 95 14.33 8.70 4.09
C MET A 95 14.23 7.53 3.10
N ARG A 96 15.34 7.01 2.60
CA ARG A 96 15.34 5.84 1.71
C ARG A 96 14.72 4.62 2.38
N ASN A 97 15.01 4.39 3.66
CA ASN A 97 14.40 3.30 4.42
C ASN A 97 12.89 3.48 4.55
N TYR A 98 12.43 4.70 4.81
CA TYR A 98 11.00 4.98 4.85
C TYR A 98 10.32 4.81 3.50
N VAL A 99 10.95 5.23 2.41
CA VAL A 99 10.45 5.02 1.05
C VAL A 99 10.28 3.53 0.75
N VAL A 100 11.24 2.70 1.11
CA VAL A 100 11.15 1.24 0.95
C VAL A 100 9.99 0.67 1.77
N GLN A 101 9.80 1.14 3.00
CA GLN A 101 8.67 0.72 3.84
C GLN A 101 7.32 1.17 3.26
N ILE A 102 7.23 2.40 2.76
CA ILE A 102 6.02 2.92 2.11
C ILE A 102 5.67 2.10 0.87
N ASP A 103 6.64 1.81 0.01
CA ASP A 103 6.43 1.00 -1.19
C ASP A 103 5.99 -0.43 -0.83
N SER A 104 6.60 -1.01 0.19
CA SER A 104 6.24 -2.34 0.70
C SER A 104 4.80 -2.35 1.23
N LEU A 105 4.41 -1.35 2.02
CA LEU A 105 3.05 -1.21 2.54
C LEU A 105 2.03 -0.96 1.44
N ASN A 106 2.35 -0.14 0.46
CA ASN A 106 1.46 0.12 -0.68
C ASN A 106 1.23 -1.15 -1.51
N ARG A 107 2.28 -1.94 -1.75
CA ARG A 107 2.16 -3.24 -2.43
C ARG A 107 1.30 -4.22 -1.62
N ALA A 108 1.54 -4.30 -0.31
CA ALA A 108 0.73 -5.14 0.58
C ALA A 108 -0.74 -4.71 0.58
N ASN A 109 -1.01 -3.41 0.64
CA ASN A 109 -2.36 -2.87 0.57
C ASN A 109 -3.06 -3.17 -0.75
N GLU A 110 -2.36 -3.05 -1.88
CA GLU A 110 -2.91 -3.42 -3.18
C GLU A 110 -3.21 -4.92 -3.27
N GLN A 111 -2.31 -5.77 -2.78
CA GLN A 111 -2.55 -7.21 -2.70
C GLN A 111 -3.78 -7.53 -1.84
N LEU A 112 -3.89 -6.93 -0.66
CA LEU A 112 -5.05 -7.10 0.22
C LEU A 112 -6.35 -6.62 -0.42
N LYS A 113 -6.34 -5.54 -1.18
CA LYS A 113 -7.50 -5.08 -1.94
C LYS A 113 -7.92 -6.09 -3.01
N VAL A 114 -6.96 -6.65 -3.74
CA VAL A 114 -7.22 -7.68 -4.74
C VAL A 114 -7.80 -8.93 -4.08
N GLU A 115 -7.16 -9.43 -3.03
CA GLU A 115 -7.65 -10.60 -2.28
C GLU A 115 -9.05 -10.38 -1.69
N LYS A 116 -9.29 -9.21 -1.11
CA LYS A 116 -10.61 -8.83 -0.62
C LYS A 116 -11.66 -8.84 -1.74
N ASN A 117 -11.34 -8.26 -2.88
CA ASN A 117 -12.25 -8.22 -4.03
C ASN A 117 -12.54 -9.62 -4.56
N GLU A 118 -11.52 -10.49 -4.63
CA GLU A 118 -11.68 -11.89 -5.02
C GLU A 118 -12.53 -12.66 -4.01
N ALA A 119 -12.27 -12.48 -2.71
CA ALA A 119 -13.06 -13.09 -1.65
C ALA A 119 -14.52 -12.65 -1.71
N VAL A 120 -14.79 -11.37 -1.93
CA VAL A 120 -16.15 -10.84 -2.10
C VAL A 120 -16.82 -11.42 -3.35
N LYS A 121 -16.10 -11.56 -4.46
CA LYS A 121 -16.64 -12.20 -5.69
C LYS A 121 -16.98 -13.65 -5.43
N LYS A 122 -16.08 -14.41 -4.81
CA LYS A 122 -16.31 -15.82 -4.44
C LYS A 122 -17.51 -15.97 -3.49
N TYR A 123 -17.61 -15.10 -2.50
CA TYR A 123 -18.75 -15.09 -1.60
C TYR A 123 -20.06 -14.81 -2.32
N LYS A 124 -20.12 -13.81 -3.20
CA LYS A 124 -21.30 -13.50 -4.01
C LYS A 124 -21.68 -14.66 -4.93
N GLN A 125 -20.71 -15.30 -5.58
CA GLN A 125 -20.93 -16.46 -6.42
C GLN A 125 -21.47 -17.65 -5.61
N ALA A 126 -20.86 -17.95 -4.46
CA ALA A 126 -21.32 -19.02 -3.58
C ALA A 126 -22.73 -18.75 -3.05
N SER A 127 -23.03 -17.52 -2.63
CA SER A 127 -24.37 -17.10 -2.20
C SER A 127 -25.41 -17.21 -3.31
N SER A 128 -25.08 -16.78 -4.52
CA SER A 128 -25.93 -16.90 -5.69
C SER A 128 -26.20 -18.36 -6.05
N THR A 129 -25.15 -19.21 -6.05
CA THR A 129 -25.27 -20.64 -6.30
C THR A 129 -26.11 -21.32 -5.24
N ALA A 130 -25.91 -21.00 -3.96
CA ALA A 130 -26.72 -21.52 -2.86
C ALA A 130 -28.21 -21.16 -2.99
N THR A 131 -28.48 -19.92 -3.38
CA THR A 131 -29.85 -19.46 -3.63
C THR A 131 -30.49 -20.19 -4.81
N THR A 132 -29.76 -20.40 -5.90
CA THR A 132 -30.20 -21.16 -7.06
C THR A 132 -30.50 -22.62 -6.72
N LEU A 133 -29.56 -23.26 -6.00
CA LEU A 133 -29.72 -24.65 -5.55
C LEU A 133 -30.96 -24.82 -4.62
N LYS A 134 -31.18 -23.85 -3.74
CA LYS A 134 -32.36 -23.85 -2.87
C LYS A 134 -33.64 -23.78 -3.65
N LYS A 135 -33.74 -22.90 -4.65
CA LYS A 135 -34.87 -22.79 -5.55
C LYS A 135 -35.12 -24.07 -6.35
N GLU A 136 -34.07 -24.67 -6.88
CA GLU A 136 -34.14 -25.95 -7.59
C GLU A 136 -34.63 -27.07 -6.69
N LYS A 137 -34.12 -27.15 -5.46
CA LYS A 137 -34.55 -28.11 -4.45
C LYS A 137 -36.02 -27.94 -4.13
N GLU A 138 -36.50 -26.71 -3.93
CA GLU A 138 -37.91 -26.40 -3.70
C GLU A 138 -38.79 -26.88 -4.87
N LYS A 139 -38.40 -26.56 -6.12
CA LYS A 139 -39.09 -27.02 -7.33
C LYS A 139 -39.13 -28.52 -7.47
N LEU A 140 -38.01 -29.21 -7.19
CA LEU A 140 -37.97 -30.66 -7.22
C LEU A 140 -38.83 -31.26 -6.13
N THR A 141 -38.86 -30.70 -4.93
CA THR A 141 -39.73 -31.14 -3.83
C THR A 141 -41.20 -30.99 -4.18
N GLU A 142 -41.60 -29.87 -4.80
CA GLU A 142 -42.95 -29.67 -5.29
C GLU A 142 -43.33 -30.69 -6.37
N ARG A 143 -42.45 -30.97 -7.33
CA ARG A 143 -42.67 -32.01 -8.37
C ARG A 143 -42.82 -33.38 -7.77
N VAL A 144 -42.00 -33.75 -6.81
CA VAL A 144 -42.10 -35.03 -6.10
C VAL A 144 -43.41 -35.13 -5.33
N THR A 145 -43.82 -34.07 -4.65
CA THR A 145 -45.08 -34.01 -3.92
C THR A 145 -46.28 -34.15 -4.84
N LEU A 146 -46.25 -33.47 -6.01
CA LEU A 146 -47.31 -33.59 -7.04
C LEU A 146 -47.37 -35.01 -7.63
N ALA A 147 -46.22 -35.61 -7.95
CA ALA A 147 -46.14 -36.97 -8.44
C ALA A 147 -46.68 -37.99 -7.41
N SER A 148 -46.32 -37.82 -6.12
CA SER A 148 -46.87 -38.67 -5.04
C SER A 148 -48.37 -38.52 -4.86
N ARG A 149 -48.90 -37.31 -5.04
CA ARG A 149 -50.40 -37.08 -5.04
C ARG A 149 -51.07 -37.73 -6.22
N LEU A 150 -50.50 -37.67 -7.40
CA LEU A 150 -51.03 -38.29 -8.61
C LEU A 150 -50.98 -39.82 -8.47
N ASP A 151 -49.95 -40.43 -7.92
CA ASP A 151 -49.89 -41.87 -7.64
C ASP A 151 -50.91 -42.30 -6.58
N ALA A 152 -51.17 -41.47 -5.57
CA ALA A 152 -52.15 -41.77 -4.51
C ALA A 152 -53.58 -41.62 -4.95
N THR A 153 -53.88 -40.81 -5.99
CA THR A 153 -55.27 -40.44 -6.38
C THR A 153 -55.71 -41.11 -7.71
N GLY A 154 -54.76 -41.66 -8.51
CA GLY A 154 -55.05 -41.95 -9.92
C GLY A 154 -54.91 -43.40 -10.39
N ILE A 155 -54.31 -44.30 -9.64
CA ILE A 155 -54.07 -45.66 -10.15
C ILE A 155 -54.81 -46.69 -9.30
N ASN A 156 -56.02 -46.96 -9.73
CA ASN A 156 -56.74 -48.16 -9.30
C ASN A 156 -56.18 -49.33 -10.10
N VAL A 157 -55.07 -49.91 -9.67
CA VAL A 157 -54.54 -51.12 -10.32
C VAL A 157 -55.40 -52.29 -9.90
N THR A 158 -56.31 -52.65 -10.79
CA THR A 158 -56.99 -53.91 -10.63
C THR A 158 -56.13 -55.01 -11.28
N PRO A 159 -55.64 -55.96 -10.52
CA PRO A 159 -54.90 -57.09 -11.11
C PRO A 159 -55.84 -57.91 -11.97
N VAL A 160 -55.52 -58.05 -13.25
CA VAL A 160 -56.24 -58.87 -14.20
C VAL A 160 -55.41 -60.10 -14.46
N ASN A 161 -55.98 -61.29 -14.28
CA ASN A 161 -55.29 -62.51 -14.64
C ASN A 161 -55.27 -62.72 -16.16
N GLY A 162 -54.35 -63.50 -16.69
CA GLY A 162 -54.10 -63.67 -18.11
C GLY A 162 -55.28 -64.14 -18.98
N ARG A 163 -56.50 -64.24 -18.46
CA ARG A 163 -57.74 -64.50 -19.16
C ARG A 163 -58.75 -63.34 -19.12
N GLY A 164 -58.27 -62.13 -18.80
CA GLY A 164 -59.12 -60.91 -18.84
C GLY A 164 -60.18 -60.79 -17.75
N LYS A 165 -60.20 -61.67 -16.76
CA LYS A 165 -61.14 -61.59 -15.63
C LYS A 165 -60.50 -60.90 -14.45
N LYS A 166 -61.22 -60.00 -13.76
CA LYS A 166 -60.72 -59.32 -12.55
C LYS A 166 -60.32 -60.34 -11.48
N ALA A 167 -59.09 -60.32 -11.09
CA ALA A 167 -58.60 -61.14 -9.98
C ALA A 167 -59.15 -60.61 -8.62
N LYS A 168 -59.57 -61.53 -7.77
CA LYS A 168 -60.06 -61.20 -6.41
C LYS A 168 -58.92 -60.61 -5.60
N VAL A 169 -59.22 -59.45 -5.04
CA VAL A 169 -58.25 -58.78 -4.15
C VAL A 169 -57.99 -59.64 -2.92
N ILE A 170 -56.77 -60.09 -2.79
CA ILE A 170 -56.30 -60.77 -1.54
C ILE A 170 -56.00 -59.66 -0.53
N LYS A 171 -56.89 -59.44 0.46
CA LYS A 171 -56.58 -58.66 1.61
C LYS A 171 -55.49 -59.42 2.40
N LYS A 172 -54.30 -58.89 2.49
CA LYS A 172 -53.35 -59.25 3.54
C LYS A 172 -53.82 -58.66 4.83
N MET A 173 -54.04 -59.53 5.82
CA MET A 173 -54.12 -59.12 7.21
C MET A 173 -52.80 -58.59 7.71
#